data_860801580e152b42bff69e452ac02e9d
#
_entry.id   860801580e152b42bff69e452ac02e9d
#
_cell.length_a   1.000
_cell.length_b   1.000
_cell.length_c   1.000
_cell.angle_alpha   90.00
_cell.angle_beta   90.00
_cell.angle_gamma   90.00
#
_symmetry.space_group_name_H-M   'P 1'
#
loop_
_entity.id
_entity.type
_entity.pdbx_description
1 polymer ?
#
loop_
_entity_poly.entity_id
_entity_poly.type
_entity_poly.pdbx_seq_one_letter_code
_entity_poly.pdbx_strand_id
1 'polypeptide(L)'
;MRRLAILLASISLLASTGVAAGAGGGPPQIPRIPGTWSHAEINVRVQRQPHTLILDRGRVVQVTTTQLMLREGAGGDTAIPVGPQTIVTLDGRRASITDLRRRMFATTMRIDGGDAVRVRATSF
;
A
#
# COMPACT_ATOMS: atom_id res chain seq x y z
N MET A 1 -18.35 -1.83 -4.12
CA MET A 1 -17.97 -1.80 -4.18
C MET A 1 -17.04 -2.16 -4.57
N ARG A 2 -16.66 -2.22 -4.73
CA ARG A 2 -15.74 -2.30 -4.99
C ARG A 2 -15.14 -3.41 -5.25
N ARG A 3 -15.56 -4.19 -5.51
CA ARG A 3 -15.16 -5.33 -5.73
C ARG A 3 -14.47 -5.50 -6.93
N LEU A 4 -14.16 -4.71 -7.58
CA LEU A 4 -13.55 -4.72 -8.75
C LEU A 4 -12.45 -5.47 -8.57
N ALA A 5 -12.11 -5.55 -7.59
CA ALA A 5 -11.05 -6.23 -7.31
C ALA A 5 -10.84 -7.39 -8.07
N ILE A 6 -11.64 -8.07 -8.13
CA ILE A 6 -11.50 -9.17 -8.81
C ILE A 6 -10.60 -9.13 -9.86
N LEU A 7 -10.73 -8.37 -10.71
CA LEU A 7 -9.98 -8.44 -11.79
C LEU A 7 -8.66 -8.41 -11.48
N LEU A 8 -8.31 -7.73 -10.62
CA LEU A 8 -7.07 -7.64 -10.35
C LEU A 8 -6.49 -8.80 -9.98
N ALA A 9 -7.08 -9.48 -9.35
CA ALA A 9 -6.55 -10.64 -8.86
C ALA A 9 -5.81 -11.23 -9.93
N SER A 10 -6.30 -11.16 -10.93
CA SER A 10 -5.67 -11.82 -11.94
C SER A 10 -4.38 -11.36 -12.12
N ILE A 11 -4.20 -10.24 -12.09
CA ILE A 11 -3.04 -9.74 -12.34
C ILE A 11 -2.09 -10.30 -11.56
N SER A 12 -2.39 -10.46 -10.53
CA SER A 12 -1.45 -10.89 -9.71
C SER A 12 -0.74 -11.93 -10.27
N LEU A 13 -1.24 -12.52 -10.92
CA LEU A 13 -0.67 -13.56 -11.36
C LEU A 13 0.54 -13.26 -11.78
N LEU A 14 0.61 -12.35 -12.14
CA LEU A 14 1.68 -12.06 -12.63
C LEU A 14 2.54 -12.25 -11.65
N ALA A 15 2.09 -12.18 -10.95
CA ALA A 15 2.85 -12.14 -9.98
C ALA A 15 3.52 -13.25 -9.97
N SER A 16 3.09 -13.62 -10.38
CA SER A 16 3.64 -14.46 -10.26
C SER A 16 4.70 -14.51 -10.82
N THR A 17 4.66 -14.10 -11.24
CA THR A 17 5.48 -14.17 -11.56
C THR A 17 6.39 -13.94 -11.08
N GLY A 18 6.12 -13.67 -10.83
CA GLY A 18 6.78 -13.39 -10.40
C GLY A 18 7.41 -13.63 -9.79
N VAL A 19 7.23 -13.81 -9.66
CA VAL A 19 7.61 -13.88 -9.04
C VAL A 19 8.44 -14.09 -8.77
N ALA A 20 8.48 -14.22 -9.07
CA ALA A 20 9.07 -14.30 -8.88
C ALA A 20 9.75 -14.08 -8.46
N ALA A 21 9.77 -13.87 -8.57
CA ALA A 21 10.30 -13.57 -8.14
C ALA A 21 10.86 -13.82 -7.51
N GLY A 22 10.61 -13.95 -7.42
CA GLY A 22 10.88 -14.24 -6.71
C GLY A 22 11.91 -14.28 -6.17
N ALA A 23 12.12 -14.50 -6.33
CA ALA A 23 13.20 -14.57 -5.85
C ALA A 23 13.43 -13.61 -4.94
N GLY A 24 13.45 -13.44 -4.25
CA GLY A 24 13.69 -12.66 -3.49
C GLY A 24 13.10 -11.85 -3.08
N GLY A 25 12.49 -11.73 -3.15
CA GLY A 25 11.84 -11.02 -2.70
C GLY A 25 11.50 -10.09 -1.88
N GLY A 26 10.94 -9.48 -1.58
CA GLY A 26 10.39 -8.55 -0.75
C GLY A 26 8.94 -8.55 -0.97
N PRO A 27 8.22 -7.64 -0.38
CA PRO A 27 6.79 -7.56 -0.56
C PRO A 27 6.44 -7.14 -1.97
N PRO A 28 5.26 -7.50 -2.41
CA PRO A 28 4.83 -7.12 -3.75
C PRO A 28 4.75 -5.62 -3.90
N GLN A 29 4.78 -5.17 -5.12
CA GLN A 29 4.63 -3.76 -5.41
C GLN A 29 3.18 -3.36 -5.24
N ILE A 30 2.95 -2.08 -4.99
CA ILE A 30 1.59 -1.56 -4.91
C ILE A 30 1.01 -1.58 -6.32
N PRO A 31 -0.10 -2.25 -6.53
CA PRO A 31 -0.69 -2.30 -7.87
C PRO A 31 -1.19 -0.93 -8.31
N ARG A 32 -1.20 -0.70 -9.59
CA ARG A 32 -1.72 0.55 -10.10
C ARG A 32 -3.19 0.41 -10.35
N ILE A 33 -3.94 1.28 -9.78
CA ILE A 33 -5.38 1.31 -9.96
C ILE A 33 -5.72 2.64 -10.62
N PRO A 34 -6.30 2.61 -11.81
CA PRO A 34 -6.59 3.87 -12.50
C PRO A 34 -7.72 4.64 -11.82
N GLY A 35 -7.75 5.90 -12.07
CA GLY A 35 -8.83 6.75 -11.58
C GLY A 35 -8.56 7.30 -10.18
N THR A 36 -9.57 7.92 -9.65
CA THR A 36 -9.49 8.53 -8.33
C THR A 36 -10.05 7.56 -7.31
N TRP A 37 -9.29 7.25 -6.29
CA TRP A 37 -9.73 6.32 -5.27
C TRP A 37 -9.03 6.63 -3.96
N SER A 38 -9.59 6.19 -2.86
CA SER A 38 -8.97 6.37 -1.56
C SER A 38 -8.75 5.05 -0.83
N HIS A 39 -9.54 4.06 -1.12
CA HIS A 39 -9.43 2.76 -0.46
C HIS A 39 -9.78 1.65 -1.45
N ALA A 40 -9.03 0.56 -1.41
CA ALA A 40 -9.32 -0.59 -2.25
C ALA A 40 -8.88 -1.86 -1.54
N GLU A 41 -9.60 -2.93 -1.77
CA GLU A 41 -9.23 -4.23 -1.24
C GLU A 41 -9.19 -5.21 -2.40
N ILE A 42 -8.11 -5.93 -2.53
CA ILE A 42 -7.91 -6.82 -3.64
C ILE A 42 -7.60 -8.21 -3.11
N ASN A 43 -8.41 -9.17 -3.48
CA ASN A 43 -8.17 -10.53 -3.06
C ASN A 43 -7.24 -11.20 -4.05
N VAL A 44 -6.16 -11.76 -3.55
CA VAL A 44 -5.15 -12.39 -4.38
C VAL A 44 -4.79 -13.75 -3.81
N ARG A 45 -4.14 -14.57 -4.58
CA ARG A 45 -3.60 -15.81 -4.10
C ARG A 45 -2.11 -15.80 -4.28
N VAL A 46 -1.41 -16.12 -3.22
CA VAL A 46 0.04 -16.21 -3.27
C VAL A 46 0.39 -17.59 -2.78
N GLN A 47 1.03 -18.40 -3.60
CA GLN A 47 1.38 -19.76 -3.25
C GLN A 47 0.14 -20.52 -2.75
N ARG A 48 -0.96 -20.34 -3.47
CA ARG A 48 -2.22 -21.01 -3.17
C ARG A 48 -2.89 -20.55 -1.89
N GLN A 49 -2.35 -19.57 -1.22
CA GLN A 49 -2.97 -19.04 -0.02
C GLN A 49 -3.68 -17.74 -0.35
N PRO A 50 -4.90 -17.57 0.10
CA PRO A 50 -5.63 -16.33 -0.16
C PRO A 50 -5.14 -15.21 0.74
N HIS A 51 -5.00 -14.05 0.18
CA HIS A 51 -4.60 -12.86 0.93
C HIS A 51 -5.41 -11.67 0.43
N THR A 52 -5.56 -10.67 1.25
CA THR A 52 -6.22 -9.44 0.86
C THR A 52 -5.20 -8.31 0.93
N LEU A 53 -5.03 -7.63 -0.19
CA LEU A 53 -4.22 -6.43 -0.20
C LEU A 53 -5.14 -5.27 0.15
N ILE A 54 -4.77 -4.50 1.15
CA ILE A 54 -5.57 -3.36 1.58
C ILE A 54 -4.80 -2.12 1.21
N LEU A 55 -5.33 -1.35 0.28
CA LEU A 55 -4.69 -0.15 -0.22
C LEU A 55 -5.41 1.07 0.29
N ASP A 56 -4.65 2.03 0.78
CA ASP A 56 -5.21 3.29 1.24
C ASP A 56 -4.39 4.42 0.63
N ARG A 57 -5.03 5.52 0.29
CA ARG A 57 -4.40 6.61 -0.42
C ARG A 57 -4.99 7.93 0.08
N GLY A 58 -4.15 8.83 0.42
CA GLY A 58 -4.62 10.11 0.91
C GLY A 58 -3.50 11.04 1.30
N ARG A 59 -3.91 12.12 1.93
CA ARG A 59 -2.95 13.12 2.35
C ARG A 59 -2.47 12.80 3.74
N VAL A 60 -1.19 12.94 3.96
CA VAL A 60 -0.61 12.66 5.27
C VAL A 60 -1.04 13.75 6.24
N VAL A 61 -1.62 13.37 7.35
CA VAL A 61 -2.00 14.32 8.39
C VAL A 61 -1.16 14.15 9.66
N GLN A 62 -0.59 12.98 9.88
CA GLN A 62 0.25 12.78 11.03
C GLN A 62 1.18 11.60 10.79
N VAL A 63 2.38 11.68 11.31
CA VAL A 63 3.37 10.63 11.18
C VAL A 63 4.01 10.37 12.53
N THR A 64 4.09 9.10 12.91
CA THR A 64 4.88 8.70 14.06
C THR A 64 5.75 7.54 13.60
N THR A 65 6.59 7.03 14.46
CA THR A 65 7.44 5.91 14.07
C THR A 65 6.67 4.62 13.86
N THR A 66 5.44 4.55 14.34
CA THR A 66 4.65 3.32 14.24
C THR A 66 3.34 3.50 13.49
N GLN A 67 3.02 4.70 13.06
CA GLN A 67 1.73 4.94 12.44
C GLN A 67 1.75 6.10 11.47
N LEU A 68 1.05 5.94 10.38
CA LEU A 68 0.87 7.00 9.41
C LEU A 68 -0.62 7.26 9.33
N MET A 69 -1.03 8.49 9.51
CA MET A 69 -2.44 8.83 9.42
C MET A 69 -2.73 9.55 8.11
N LEU A 70 -3.67 9.04 7.36
CA LEU A 70 -4.03 9.59 6.06
C LEU A 70 -5.45 10.12 6.09
N ARG A 71 -5.64 11.25 5.42
CA ARG A 71 -6.99 11.77 5.20
C ARG A 71 -7.43 11.31 3.82
N GLU A 72 -8.47 10.50 3.78
CA GLU A 72 -8.92 9.86 2.56
C GLU A 72 -10.20 10.51 2.06
N GLY A 73 -10.09 11.32 1.06
CA GLY A 73 -11.23 11.98 0.47
C GLY A 73 -12.07 12.68 1.53
N ALA A 74 -13.33 12.45 1.51
CA ALA A 74 -14.23 13.04 2.48
C ALA A 74 -14.42 12.13 3.67
N GLY A 75 -13.76 11.01 3.68
CA GLY A 75 -14.05 10.00 4.68
C GLY A 75 -13.36 10.11 6.00
N GLY A 76 -12.62 11.09 6.25
CA GLY A 76 -11.98 11.21 7.54
C GLY A 76 -10.60 10.57 7.53
N ASP A 77 -10.05 10.38 8.69
CA ASP A 77 -8.67 9.95 8.83
C ASP A 77 -8.56 8.46 9.07
N THR A 78 -7.61 7.84 8.42
CA THR A 78 -7.38 6.42 8.57
C THR A 78 -5.96 6.21 9.10
N ALA A 79 -5.84 5.42 10.15
CA ALA A 79 -4.56 5.13 10.75
C ALA A 79 -3.97 3.88 10.11
N ILE A 80 -2.77 4.01 9.60
CA ILE A 80 -2.08 2.92 8.94
C ILE A 80 -0.89 2.52 9.81
N PRO A 81 -0.89 1.32 10.36
CA PRO A 81 0.25 0.90 11.16
C PRO A 81 1.47 0.64 10.29
N VAL A 82 2.63 1.04 10.76
CA VAL A 82 3.88 0.79 10.05
C VAL A 82 4.85 0.16 11.02
N GLY A 83 5.74 -0.63 10.52
CA GLY A 83 6.69 -1.34 11.34
C GLY A 83 8.09 -1.32 10.76
N PRO A 84 9.02 -2.01 11.39
CA PRO A 84 10.41 -1.98 10.95
C PRO A 84 10.62 -2.60 9.56
N GLN A 85 9.67 -3.41 9.11
CA GLN A 85 9.80 -4.04 7.80
C GLN A 85 9.11 -3.24 6.71
N THR A 86 8.45 -2.16 7.04
CA THR A 86 7.75 -1.34 6.06
C THR A 86 8.74 -0.68 5.11
N ILE A 87 8.55 -0.86 3.83
CA ILE A 87 9.39 -0.22 2.83
C ILE A 87 8.75 1.10 2.45
N VAL A 88 9.46 2.18 2.67
CA VAL A 88 8.96 3.53 2.39
C VAL A 88 9.74 4.13 1.24
N THR A 89 9.06 4.73 0.29
CA THR A 89 9.71 5.52 -0.74
C THR A 89 9.10 6.91 -0.74
N LEU A 90 9.91 7.90 -1.03
CA LEU A 90 9.48 9.28 -1.13
C LEU A 90 10.03 9.80 -2.46
N ASP A 91 9.15 10.21 -3.34
CA ASP A 91 9.51 10.69 -4.66
C ASP A 91 10.42 9.69 -5.40
N GLY A 92 10.10 8.40 -5.23
CA GLY A 92 10.82 7.35 -5.92
C GLY A 92 12.09 6.88 -5.25
N ARG A 93 12.49 7.45 -4.12
CA ARG A 93 13.70 7.05 -3.45
C ARG A 93 13.41 6.42 -2.12
N ARG A 94 14.25 5.53 -1.68
CA ARG A 94 14.08 4.89 -0.40
C ARG A 94 14.13 5.94 0.69
N ALA A 95 13.26 5.82 1.65
CA ALA A 95 13.15 6.80 2.74
C ALA A 95 12.73 6.10 4.02
N SER A 96 12.68 6.87 5.09
CA SER A 96 12.20 6.41 6.37
C SER A 96 10.82 6.99 6.59
N ILE A 97 10.02 6.36 7.43
CA ILE A 97 8.69 6.86 7.70
C ILE A 97 8.76 8.27 8.27
N THR A 98 9.81 8.57 9.02
CA THR A 98 9.95 9.89 9.62
C THR A 98 10.37 10.96 8.62
N ASP A 99 10.65 10.59 7.37
CA ASP A 99 10.91 11.58 6.35
C ASP A 99 9.62 12.12 5.77
N LEU A 100 8.49 11.49 6.04
CA LEU A 100 7.23 11.96 5.52
C LEU A 100 6.71 13.15 6.32
N ARG A 101 6.02 14.04 5.65
CA ARG A 101 5.52 15.27 6.25
C ARG A 101 4.05 15.43 5.99
N ARG A 102 3.40 16.20 6.80
CA ARG A 102 2.00 16.55 6.59
C ARG A 102 1.86 17.18 5.22
N ARG A 103 0.73 16.89 4.60
CA ARG A 103 0.37 17.36 3.28
C ARG A 103 0.96 16.59 2.12
N MET A 104 1.94 15.76 2.34
CA MET A 104 2.39 14.86 1.31
C MET A 104 1.27 13.91 0.96
N PHE A 105 1.33 13.32 -0.21
CA PHE A 105 0.33 12.38 -0.63
C PHE A 105 0.95 11.00 -0.56
N ALA A 106 0.25 10.05 0.01
CA ALA A 106 0.81 8.71 0.19
C ALA A 106 -0.18 7.62 -0.19
N THR A 107 0.37 6.52 -0.69
CA THR A 107 -0.39 5.31 -0.93
C THR A 107 0.26 4.22 -0.11
N THR A 108 -0.54 3.48 0.63
CA THR A 108 -0.04 2.41 1.47
C THR A 108 -0.65 1.09 1.06
N MET A 109 0.06 0.01 1.34
CA MET A 109 -0.45 -1.32 1.09
C MET A 109 -0.19 -2.19 2.30
N ARG A 110 -1.24 -2.80 2.82
CA ARG A 110 -1.15 -3.78 3.89
C ARG A 110 -1.57 -5.12 3.35
N ILE A 111 -1.08 -6.18 3.93
CA ILE A 111 -1.51 -7.53 3.57
C ILE A 111 -2.24 -8.09 4.75
N ASP A 112 -3.49 -8.49 4.54
CA ASP A 112 -4.34 -9.10 5.57
C ASP A 112 -4.46 -8.27 6.84
N GLY A 113 -4.41 -6.97 6.70
CA GLY A 113 -4.61 -6.10 7.87
C GLY A 113 -3.41 -5.91 8.78
N GLY A 114 -2.27 -6.42 8.40
CA GLY A 114 -1.08 -6.21 9.22
C GLY A 114 -0.48 -4.83 9.01
N ASP A 115 0.76 -4.65 9.43
CA ASP A 115 1.47 -3.39 9.19
C ASP A 115 1.62 -3.16 7.71
N ALA A 116 1.74 -1.93 7.30
CA ALA A 116 1.97 -1.62 5.90
C ALA A 116 3.25 -2.28 5.44
N VAL A 117 3.20 -2.95 4.30
CA VAL A 117 4.40 -3.55 3.73
C VAL A 117 5.06 -2.53 2.83
N ARG A 118 4.30 -1.62 2.26
CA ARG A 118 4.87 -0.54 1.45
C ARG A 118 4.12 0.76 1.67
N VAL A 119 4.87 1.84 1.63
CA VAL A 119 4.33 3.19 1.65
C VAL A 119 5.02 3.94 0.53
N ARG A 120 4.26 4.50 -0.37
CA ARG A 120 4.81 5.30 -1.47
C ARG A 120 4.28 6.71 -1.32
N ALA A 121 5.16 7.64 -1.08
CA ALA A 121 4.77 9.03 -0.86
C ALA A 121 5.36 9.94 -1.91
N THR A 122 4.69 11.03 -2.14
CA THR A 122 5.19 12.07 -3.01
C THR A 122 5.09 13.41 -2.29
N SER A 123 6.07 14.24 -2.51
CA SER A 123 6.03 15.58 -1.99
C SER A 123 5.13 16.42 -2.88
N PHE A 124 4.81 17.67 -2.47
CA PHE A 124 3.92 18.53 -3.23
C PHE A 124 4.65 19.59 -3.98
#